data_487e5d085db0432a0d8153a4d1307987
#
_entry.id   487e5d085db0432a0d8153a4d1307987
#
_cell.length_a   1.000
_cell.length_b   1.000
_cell.length_c   1.000
_cell.angle_alpha   90.00
_cell.angle_beta   90.00
_cell.angle_gamma   90.00
#
_symmetry.space_group_name_H-M   'P 1'
#
loop_
_entity.id
_entity.type
_entity.pdbx_description
1 polymer ?
#
loop_
_entity_poly.entity_id
_entity_poly.type
_entity_poly.pdbx_seq_one_letter_code
_entity_poly.pdbx_strand_id
1 'polypeptide(L)'
;MIFDMGVSIITQGKAERANKEIMKSDESVWIDVALLRVGHYIELDVGWMAHPFPTSSFKISSQKQVDVIRGLGKPQVRYVPSKSDVFPDANESEGSTKIAANAAADLARQDAAAREREQRQLRASMLAAQERSLIVCERRFAESVRLYRKTMDAVLSNPKQATQPCVEMVTTYVNEMLDNGEASIRLLSEAAGDKSSMHPVNVTIIALLLGKAMGMSRSELMDLGMAAYLHDIGKVKLPDRVRWLEDNFSSAEYRLYQEHVAQGITIGRAMDLNPPVLLAMLHHHEMADGSGFPSRLRGDALGGSGRILALVNRYDNLCNPSRPGAALTPHEALSLIFAQFKARFDASALSAFIRMMGVYPPGSVVQLIDDRYGIVVSVNSSRPLKPRVILYEPGVPKHEALILDLEKAPHLGIRRSLKPANLPPAALDYLSPRQRIAYFFEQAIEPEKPGPVA
;
A
#
# COMPACT_ATOMS: atom_id res chain seq x y z
N MET A 1 -23.38 9.62 47.56
CA MET A 1 -22.98 8.59 48.53
C MET A 1 -24.29 8.13 49.23
N ILE A 2 -24.61 6.87 49.25
CA ILE A 2 -25.88 6.22 49.63
C ILE A 2 -26.86 5.98 48.43
N PHE A 3 -26.55 4.91 47.66
CA PHE A 3 -27.55 4.12 46.92
C PHE A 3 -26.80 2.93 46.22
N ASP A 4 -26.25 2.01 47.03
CA ASP A 4 -25.76 0.73 46.41
C ASP A 4 -25.51 -0.39 47.44
N MET A 5 -26.37 -0.53 48.42
CA MET A 5 -26.34 -1.66 49.36
C MET A 5 -27.68 -2.44 49.47
N GLY A 6 -28.69 -2.09 48.68
CA GLY A 6 -30.03 -2.69 48.78
C GLY A 6 -30.33 -3.84 47.84
N VAL A 7 -29.53 -3.99 46.76
CA VAL A 7 -29.84 -4.96 45.68
C VAL A 7 -29.20 -6.31 45.87
N SER A 8 -28.08 -6.40 46.63
CA SER A 8 -27.33 -7.64 46.82
C SER A 8 -27.95 -8.64 47.82
N ILE A 9 -28.76 -8.18 48.78
CA ILE A 9 -29.32 -9.05 49.82
C ILE A 9 -30.63 -9.67 49.37
N ILE A 10 -31.38 -9.04 48.45
CA ILE A 10 -32.66 -9.57 47.96
C ILE A 10 -32.46 -10.70 46.92
N THR A 11 -31.35 -10.70 46.19
CA THR A 11 -31.02 -11.72 45.21
C THR A 11 -30.51 -13.03 45.82
N GLN A 12 -29.76 -12.97 46.92
CA GLN A 12 -29.31 -14.19 47.64
C GLN A 12 -30.46 -14.96 48.30
N GLY A 13 -31.39 -14.25 48.93
CA GLY A 13 -32.57 -14.90 49.59
C GLY A 13 -33.57 -15.54 48.62
N LYS A 14 -33.62 -15.06 47.34
CA LYS A 14 -34.43 -15.70 46.31
C LYS A 14 -33.74 -16.93 45.69
N ALA A 15 -32.43 -16.92 45.55
CA ALA A 15 -31.68 -18.08 45.08
C ALA A 15 -31.70 -19.22 46.09
N GLU A 16 -31.58 -18.96 47.39
CA GLU A 16 -31.69 -19.99 48.44
C GLU A 16 -33.09 -20.61 48.57
N ARG A 17 -34.17 -19.80 48.39
CA ARG A 17 -35.53 -20.34 48.36
C ARG A 17 -35.78 -21.17 47.11
N ALA A 18 -35.32 -20.77 45.94
CA ALA A 18 -35.44 -21.52 44.70
C ALA A 18 -34.69 -22.87 44.78
N ASN A 19 -33.49 -22.90 45.38
CA ASN A 19 -32.77 -24.16 45.61
C ASN A 19 -33.44 -25.10 46.61
N LYS A 20 -34.14 -24.59 47.64
CA LYS A 20 -34.88 -25.36 48.62
C LYS A 20 -36.18 -25.93 48.08
N GLU A 21 -36.82 -25.29 47.09
CA GLU A 21 -38.02 -25.76 46.37
C GLU A 21 -37.66 -26.82 45.31
N ILE A 22 -36.50 -26.71 44.64
CA ILE A 22 -36.02 -27.69 43.65
C ILE A 22 -35.69 -29.04 44.34
N MET A 23 -35.29 -29.03 45.63
CA MET A 23 -35.06 -30.25 46.42
C MET A 23 -36.31 -31.06 46.82
N LYS A 24 -37.51 -30.55 46.53
CA LYS A 24 -38.78 -31.22 46.82
C LYS A 24 -39.60 -31.61 45.60
N SER A 25 -39.17 -31.28 44.40
CA SER A 25 -39.79 -31.68 43.17
C SER A 25 -39.12 -32.93 42.61
N ASP A 26 -39.90 -33.84 42.02
CA ASP A 26 -39.41 -35.02 41.28
C ASP A 26 -38.80 -34.61 39.92
N GLU A 27 -38.42 -33.34 39.77
CA GLU A 27 -37.87 -32.77 38.55
C GLU A 27 -36.39 -33.07 38.40
N SER A 28 -36.02 -33.56 37.24
CA SER A 28 -34.63 -33.82 36.87
C SER A 28 -33.93 -32.53 36.45
N VAL A 29 -32.68 -32.33 36.85
CA VAL A 29 -31.81 -31.23 36.48
C VAL A 29 -30.60 -31.73 35.66
N TRP A 30 -30.07 -30.91 34.78
CA TRP A 30 -28.86 -31.25 34.04
C TRP A 30 -27.61 -31.08 34.91
N ILE A 31 -26.78 -32.14 34.99
CA ILE A 31 -25.49 -32.15 35.70
C ILE A 31 -24.38 -32.52 34.73
N ASP A 32 -23.23 -31.85 34.88
CA ASP A 32 -22.04 -32.20 34.11
C ASP A 32 -21.58 -33.63 34.45
N VAL A 33 -21.24 -34.39 33.43
CA VAL A 33 -20.80 -35.79 33.59
C VAL A 33 -19.53 -35.91 34.45
N ALA A 34 -18.69 -34.86 34.50
CA ALA A 34 -17.52 -34.78 35.36
C ALA A 34 -17.90 -34.78 36.87
N LEU A 35 -19.09 -34.29 37.22
CA LEU A 35 -19.58 -34.17 38.59
C LEU A 35 -20.35 -35.40 39.07
N LEU A 36 -20.48 -36.44 38.23
CA LEU A 36 -21.17 -37.68 38.61
C LEU A 36 -20.42 -38.46 39.67
N ARG A 37 -21.19 -38.95 40.65
CA ARG A 37 -20.71 -39.77 41.78
C ARG A 37 -21.58 -40.98 41.98
N VAL A 38 -21.04 -42.01 42.63
CA VAL A 38 -21.82 -43.16 43.11
C VAL A 38 -22.90 -42.63 44.06
N GLY A 39 -24.14 -43.08 43.91
CA GLY A 39 -25.30 -42.61 44.65
C GLY A 39 -26.17 -41.60 43.89
N HIS A 40 -25.70 -40.99 42.79
CA HIS A 40 -26.54 -40.14 41.95
C HIS A 40 -27.55 -41.00 41.20
N TYR A 41 -28.82 -40.54 41.16
CA TYR A 41 -29.84 -41.11 40.28
C TYR A 41 -29.88 -40.26 38.99
N ILE A 42 -29.68 -40.94 37.86
CA ILE A 42 -29.58 -40.30 36.57
C ILE A 42 -30.60 -40.83 35.58
N GLU A 43 -30.89 -40.00 34.57
CA GLU A 43 -31.69 -40.38 33.39
C GLU A 43 -30.82 -40.12 32.16
N LEU A 44 -30.49 -41.18 31.41
CA LEU A 44 -29.73 -41.10 30.18
C LEU A 44 -30.69 -40.80 29.02
N ASP A 45 -30.55 -39.63 28.42
CA ASP A 45 -31.35 -39.17 27.29
C ASP A 45 -30.75 -39.69 25.97
N VAL A 46 -30.49 -40.99 25.93
CA VAL A 46 -29.94 -41.73 24.77
C VAL A 46 -30.70 -43.04 24.58
N GLY A 47 -30.88 -43.44 23.33
CA GLY A 47 -31.62 -44.69 23.03
C GLY A 47 -31.00 -45.89 23.72
N TRP A 48 -31.83 -46.85 24.14
CA TRP A 48 -31.43 -48.07 24.91
C TRP A 48 -30.31 -48.90 24.27
N MET A 49 -30.07 -48.76 22.98
CA MET A 49 -28.94 -49.44 22.29
C MET A 49 -27.63 -48.64 22.34
N ALA A 50 -27.64 -47.38 22.84
CA ALA A 50 -26.47 -46.50 22.86
C ALA A 50 -25.69 -46.56 24.20
N HIS A 51 -26.15 -47.39 25.17
CA HIS A 51 -25.46 -47.56 26.44
C HIS A 51 -25.61 -49.00 26.96
N PRO A 52 -24.67 -49.51 27.75
CA PRO A 52 -24.66 -50.91 28.22
C PRO A 52 -25.51 -51.16 29.48
N PHE A 53 -26.34 -50.18 29.90
CA PHE A 53 -27.15 -50.30 31.11
C PHE A 53 -28.52 -50.87 30.80
N PRO A 54 -29.09 -51.69 31.73
CA PRO A 54 -30.40 -52.37 31.53
C PRO A 54 -31.58 -51.43 31.40
N THR A 55 -31.45 -50.16 31.93
CA THR A 55 -32.48 -49.14 31.91
C THR A 55 -31.82 -47.80 31.65
N SER A 56 -32.55 -46.86 31.04
CA SER A 56 -32.05 -45.49 30.81
C SER A 56 -32.13 -44.58 32.06
N SER A 57 -32.80 -45.06 33.12
CA SER A 57 -32.92 -44.34 34.40
C SER A 57 -32.52 -45.26 35.52
N PHE A 58 -31.50 -44.94 36.30
CA PHE A 58 -30.99 -45.76 37.38
C PHE A 58 -30.14 -44.98 38.37
N LYS A 59 -29.95 -45.55 39.57
CA LYS A 59 -29.02 -45.05 40.57
C LYS A 59 -27.63 -45.63 40.30
N ILE A 60 -26.62 -44.78 40.22
CA ILE A 60 -25.23 -45.18 40.04
C ILE A 60 -24.78 -45.91 41.31
N SER A 61 -24.40 -47.17 41.16
CA SER A 61 -24.01 -48.06 42.29
C SER A 61 -22.50 -48.36 42.34
N SER A 62 -21.74 -47.95 41.32
CA SER A 62 -20.31 -48.20 41.29
C SER A 62 -19.55 -47.14 40.46
N GLN A 63 -18.25 -46.95 40.80
CA GLN A 63 -17.36 -46.06 40.04
C GLN A 63 -17.23 -46.48 38.56
N LYS A 64 -17.27 -47.78 38.28
CA LYS A 64 -17.24 -48.33 36.93
C LYS A 64 -18.40 -47.81 36.06
N GLN A 65 -19.60 -47.63 36.66
CA GLN A 65 -20.75 -47.07 35.97
C GLN A 65 -20.52 -45.56 35.67
N VAL A 66 -19.92 -44.79 36.59
CA VAL A 66 -19.52 -43.40 36.35
C VAL A 66 -18.58 -43.31 35.15
N ASP A 67 -17.55 -44.15 35.09
CA ASP A 67 -16.55 -44.16 34.03
C ASP A 67 -17.16 -44.52 32.66
N VAL A 68 -18.09 -45.49 32.65
CA VAL A 68 -18.83 -45.83 31.42
C VAL A 68 -19.69 -44.68 30.94
N ILE A 69 -20.38 -43.95 31.84
CA ILE A 69 -21.21 -42.79 31.48
C ILE A 69 -20.34 -41.68 30.93
N ARG A 70 -19.18 -41.40 31.53
CA ARG A 70 -18.19 -40.43 31.01
C ARG A 70 -17.70 -40.80 29.62
N GLY A 71 -17.56 -42.10 29.33
CA GLY A 71 -17.16 -42.62 28.02
C GLY A 71 -18.24 -42.50 26.91
N LEU A 72 -19.49 -42.18 27.24
CA LEU A 72 -20.57 -42.03 26.25
C LEU A 72 -20.47 -40.73 25.43
N GLY A 73 -19.50 -39.83 25.70
CA GLY A 73 -19.24 -38.60 24.95
C GLY A 73 -20.33 -37.53 25.11
N LYS A 74 -21.14 -37.61 26.16
CA LYS A 74 -22.12 -36.58 26.50
C LYS A 74 -21.54 -35.63 27.54
N PRO A 75 -21.66 -34.30 27.39
CA PRO A 75 -21.13 -33.35 28.37
C PRO A 75 -22.01 -33.26 29.62
N GLN A 76 -23.30 -33.57 29.53
CA GLN A 76 -24.26 -33.50 30.61
C GLN A 76 -25.27 -34.66 30.58
N VAL A 77 -25.79 -35.03 31.75
CA VAL A 77 -26.87 -35.99 31.92
C VAL A 77 -27.93 -35.44 32.86
N ARG A 78 -29.16 -35.99 32.79
CA ARG A 78 -30.23 -35.61 33.73
C ARG A 78 -29.97 -36.28 35.08
N TYR A 79 -29.99 -35.53 36.14
CA TYR A 79 -29.81 -35.92 37.52
C TYR A 79 -31.08 -35.63 38.31
N VAL A 80 -31.54 -36.59 39.10
CA VAL A 80 -32.74 -36.46 39.94
C VAL A 80 -32.30 -36.40 41.40
N PRO A 81 -32.27 -35.20 42.00
CA PRO A 81 -31.81 -35.00 43.37
C PRO A 81 -32.59 -35.77 44.40
N SER A 82 -33.91 -35.82 44.24
CA SER A 82 -34.84 -36.51 45.16
C SER A 82 -34.63 -38.01 45.26
N LYS A 83 -34.02 -38.67 44.25
CA LYS A 83 -33.76 -40.09 44.16
C LYS A 83 -32.28 -40.44 44.40
N SER A 84 -31.44 -39.46 44.66
CA SER A 84 -29.98 -39.60 44.85
C SER A 84 -29.61 -39.63 46.33
N ASP A 85 -28.55 -40.39 46.69
CA ASP A 85 -28.00 -40.41 48.04
C ASP A 85 -27.04 -39.27 48.33
N VAL A 86 -26.49 -38.66 47.29
CA VAL A 86 -25.47 -37.58 47.39
C VAL A 86 -26.01 -36.34 46.78
N PHE A 87 -26.08 -35.27 47.55
CA PHE A 87 -26.38 -33.94 47.03
C PHE A 87 -25.03 -33.26 46.72
N PRO A 88 -24.91 -32.52 45.58
CA PRO A 88 -23.70 -31.75 45.33
C PRO A 88 -23.57 -30.67 46.43
N ASP A 89 -22.43 -30.68 47.16
CA ASP A 89 -22.15 -29.64 48.14
C ASP A 89 -22.05 -28.26 47.42
N ALA A 90 -22.84 -27.29 47.92
CA ALA A 90 -22.87 -25.96 47.37
C ALA A 90 -21.46 -25.29 47.32
N ASN A 91 -20.57 -25.66 48.26
CA ASN A 91 -19.20 -25.15 48.33
C ASN A 91 -18.27 -25.79 47.26
N GLU A 92 -18.50 -27.04 46.81
CA GLU A 92 -17.68 -27.63 45.72
C GLU A 92 -18.06 -27.08 44.34
N SER A 93 -19.33 -26.68 44.14
CA SER A 93 -19.78 -26.09 42.87
C SER A 93 -19.19 -24.68 42.67
N GLU A 94 -19.07 -23.86 43.72
CA GLU A 94 -18.45 -22.53 43.63
C GLU A 94 -16.94 -22.60 43.41
N GLY A 95 -16.23 -23.52 44.06
CA GLY A 95 -14.80 -23.76 43.87
C GLY A 95 -14.47 -24.23 42.45
N SER A 96 -15.25 -25.22 41.95
CA SER A 96 -15.09 -25.76 40.62
C SER A 96 -15.44 -24.77 39.52
N THR A 97 -16.48 -23.96 39.73
CA THR A 97 -16.87 -22.87 38.79
C THR A 97 -15.83 -21.77 38.76
N LYS A 98 -15.24 -21.40 39.89
CA LYS A 98 -14.15 -20.38 39.94
C LYS A 98 -12.85 -20.90 39.31
N ILE A 99 -12.50 -22.17 39.49
CA ILE A 99 -11.32 -22.76 38.84
C ILE A 99 -11.52 -22.86 37.33
N ALA A 100 -12.70 -23.30 36.89
CA ALA A 100 -13.02 -23.33 35.45
C ALA A 100 -13.06 -21.92 34.83
N ALA A 101 -13.61 -20.93 35.51
CA ALA A 101 -13.63 -19.53 35.05
C ALA A 101 -12.22 -18.94 34.99
N ASN A 102 -11.34 -19.22 35.96
CA ASN A 102 -9.96 -18.78 35.94
C ASN A 102 -9.16 -19.45 34.81
N ALA A 103 -9.33 -20.75 34.59
CA ALA A 103 -8.69 -21.48 33.50
C ALA A 103 -9.14 -20.96 32.13
N ALA A 104 -10.43 -20.64 31.95
CA ALA A 104 -10.96 -20.04 30.74
C ALA A 104 -10.42 -18.61 30.53
N ALA A 105 -10.28 -17.83 31.60
CA ALA A 105 -9.68 -16.50 31.55
C ALA A 105 -8.19 -16.54 31.22
N ASP A 106 -7.46 -17.52 31.75
CA ASP A 106 -6.04 -17.70 31.44
C ASP A 106 -5.83 -18.18 29.99
N LEU A 107 -6.65 -19.07 29.48
CA LEU A 107 -6.64 -19.49 28.08
C LEU A 107 -6.95 -18.28 27.17
N ALA A 108 -7.98 -17.50 27.49
CA ALA A 108 -8.30 -16.29 26.74
C ALA A 108 -7.16 -15.25 26.73
N ARG A 109 -6.44 -15.11 27.85
CA ARG A 109 -5.24 -14.26 27.93
C ARG A 109 -4.08 -14.80 27.09
N GLN A 110 -3.88 -16.13 27.07
CA GLN A 110 -2.87 -16.77 26.25
C GLN A 110 -3.18 -16.61 24.76
N ASP A 111 -4.43 -16.81 24.36
CA ASP A 111 -4.90 -16.61 23.00
C ASP A 111 -4.76 -15.14 22.56
N ALA A 112 -5.12 -14.20 23.44
CA ALA A 112 -4.95 -12.77 23.16
C ALA A 112 -3.46 -12.41 23.01
N ALA A 113 -2.59 -12.92 23.87
CA ALA A 113 -1.15 -12.71 23.78
C ALA A 113 -0.53 -13.37 22.52
N ALA A 114 -1.02 -14.53 22.12
CA ALA A 114 -0.60 -15.21 20.90
C ALA A 114 -0.99 -14.40 19.66
N ARG A 115 -2.23 -13.93 19.58
CA ARG A 115 -2.72 -13.05 18.49
C ARG A 115 -1.94 -11.72 18.42
N GLU A 116 -1.63 -11.14 19.57
CA GLU A 116 -0.83 -9.92 19.62
C GLU A 116 0.60 -10.15 19.11
N ARG A 117 1.23 -11.27 19.47
CA ARG A 117 2.55 -11.66 18.94
C ARG A 117 2.52 -11.89 17.44
N GLU A 118 1.52 -12.58 16.93
CA GLU A 118 1.32 -12.81 15.50
C GLU A 118 1.13 -11.50 14.75
N GLN A 119 0.29 -10.59 15.26
CA GLN A 119 0.09 -9.25 14.68
C GLN A 119 1.39 -8.43 14.68
N ARG A 120 2.19 -8.47 15.75
CA ARG A 120 3.50 -7.80 15.80
C ARG A 120 4.48 -8.37 14.79
N GLN A 121 4.53 -9.69 14.63
CA GLN A 121 5.39 -10.35 13.63
C GLN A 121 4.96 -10.00 12.20
N LEU A 122 3.67 -10.04 11.92
CA LEU A 122 3.13 -9.63 10.63
C LEU A 122 3.46 -8.17 10.32
N ARG A 123 3.23 -7.26 11.28
CA ARG A 123 3.58 -5.84 11.15
C ARG A 123 5.08 -5.66 10.86
N ALA A 124 5.95 -6.32 11.60
CA ALA A 124 7.40 -6.25 11.40
C ALA A 124 7.82 -6.78 10.02
N SER A 125 7.23 -7.88 9.55
CA SER A 125 7.50 -8.41 8.22
C SER A 125 7.04 -7.47 7.10
N MET A 126 5.89 -6.81 7.25
CA MET A 126 5.39 -5.82 6.30
C MET A 126 6.28 -4.59 6.25
N LEU A 127 6.74 -4.07 7.40
CA LEU A 127 7.68 -2.95 7.45
C LEU A 127 9.00 -3.29 6.78
N ALA A 128 9.57 -4.46 7.07
CA ALA A 128 10.80 -4.91 6.44
C ALA A 128 10.66 -5.11 4.92
N ALA A 129 9.52 -5.60 4.45
CA ALA A 129 9.25 -5.73 3.02
C ALA A 129 9.12 -4.36 2.34
N GLN A 130 8.40 -3.41 2.98
CA GLN A 130 8.24 -2.04 2.52
C GLN A 130 9.58 -1.31 2.41
N GLU A 131 10.44 -1.45 3.40
CA GLU A 131 11.77 -0.84 3.44
C GLU A 131 12.69 -1.45 2.37
N ARG A 132 12.73 -2.78 2.24
CA ARG A 132 13.52 -3.46 1.19
C ARG A 132 13.11 -3.00 -0.21
N SER A 133 11.81 -2.91 -0.50
CA SER A 133 11.33 -2.43 -1.80
C SER A 133 11.80 -1.00 -2.07
N LEU A 134 11.68 -0.11 -1.09
CA LEU A 134 12.13 1.28 -1.24
C LEU A 134 13.65 1.38 -1.47
N ILE A 135 14.46 0.66 -0.70
CA ILE A 135 15.94 0.64 -0.83
C ILE A 135 16.35 0.17 -2.23
N VAL A 136 15.70 -0.87 -2.76
CA VAL A 136 15.98 -1.35 -4.13
C VAL A 136 15.66 -0.28 -5.17
N CYS A 137 14.49 0.36 -5.08
CA CYS A 137 14.09 1.44 -5.99
C CYS A 137 15.07 2.62 -5.94
N GLU A 138 15.44 3.07 -4.74
CA GLU A 138 16.37 4.19 -4.54
C GLU A 138 17.78 3.89 -5.05
N ARG A 139 18.29 2.70 -4.79
CA ARG A 139 19.59 2.27 -5.31
C ARG A 139 19.62 2.32 -6.83
N ARG A 140 18.61 1.75 -7.49
CA ARG A 140 18.53 1.70 -8.95
C ARG A 140 18.35 3.07 -9.57
N PHE A 141 17.53 3.93 -8.95
CA PHE A 141 17.41 5.33 -9.36
C PHE A 141 18.75 6.06 -9.26
N ALA A 142 19.45 5.93 -8.14
CA ALA A 142 20.77 6.54 -7.93
C ALA A 142 21.84 6.00 -8.91
N GLU A 143 21.78 4.72 -9.28
CA GLU A 143 22.63 4.14 -10.31
C GLU A 143 22.39 4.79 -11.67
N SER A 144 21.13 4.98 -12.06
CA SER A 144 20.75 5.67 -13.30
C SER A 144 21.15 7.13 -13.33
N VAL A 145 21.03 7.82 -12.20
CA VAL A 145 21.50 9.21 -12.04
C VAL A 145 23.03 9.29 -12.21
N ARG A 146 23.78 8.36 -11.61
CA ARG A 146 25.24 8.30 -11.78
C ARG A 146 25.64 8.00 -13.23
N LEU A 147 24.92 7.08 -13.88
CA LEU A 147 25.13 6.77 -15.28
C LEU A 147 24.89 7.99 -16.17
N TYR A 148 23.78 8.73 -15.94
CA TYR A 148 23.49 9.95 -16.69
C TYR A 148 24.63 10.95 -16.59
N ARG A 149 25.17 11.22 -15.40
CA ARG A 149 26.32 12.11 -15.21
C ARG A 149 27.53 11.67 -16.02
N LYS A 150 27.88 10.37 -15.93
CA LYS A 150 28.99 9.81 -16.73
C LYS A 150 28.77 9.98 -18.23
N THR A 151 27.51 9.80 -18.68
CA THR A 151 27.16 10.02 -20.09
C THR A 151 27.34 11.47 -20.48
N MET A 152 26.87 12.43 -19.65
CA MET A 152 27.06 13.87 -19.90
C MET A 152 28.53 14.26 -19.96
N ASP A 153 29.35 13.71 -19.08
CA ASP A 153 30.80 14.00 -19.05
C ASP A 153 31.53 13.43 -20.29
N ALA A 154 31.12 12.28 -20.77
CA ALA A 154 31.79 11.54 -21.85
C ALA A 154 31.26 11.87 -23.26
N VAL A 155 30.00 12.34 -23.37
CA VAL A 155 29.29 12.40 -24.64
C VAL A 155 29.92 13.31 -25.70
N LEU A 156 30.65 14.35 -25.30
CA LEU A 156 31.31 15.25 -26.24
C LEU A 156 32.64 14.70 -26.76
N SER A 157 33.33 13.86 -25.97
CA SER A 157 34.64 13.28 -26.34
C SER A 157 34.48 11.91 -26.98
N ASN A 158 33.52 11.08 -26.47
CA ASN A 158 33.35 9.68 -26.90
C ASN A 158 31.86 9.32 -27.06
N PRO A 159 31.11 9.96 -27.97
CA PRO A 159 29.66 9.83 -28.05
C PRO A 159 29.19 8.37 -28.26
N LYS A 160 29.83 7.61 -29.16
CA LYS A 160 29.44 6.21 -29.42
C LYS A 160 29.64 5.30 -28.19
N GLN A 161 30.74 5.50 -27.45
CA GLN A 161 31.02 4.72 -26.25
C GLN A 161 30.06 5.06 -25.12
N ALA A 162 29.57 6.30 -25.04
CA ALA A 162 28.61 6.75 -24.04
C ALA A 162 27.20 6.14 -24.26
N THR A 163 26.90 5.61 -25.44
CA THR A 163 25.57 5.06 -25.79
C THR A 163 25.31 3.71 -25.16
N GLN A 164 26.27 2.79 -25.16
CA GLN A 164 26.09 1.39 -24.78
C GLN A 164 25.54 1.22 -23.34
N PRO A 165 26.06 1.90 -22.31
CA PRO A 165 25.50 1.80 -20.95
C PRO A 165 24.07 2.31 -20.84
N CYS A 166 23.68 3.30 -21.65
CA CYS A 166 22.32 3.82 -21.71
C CYS A 166 21.35 2.77 -22.28
N VAL A 167 21.77 2.10 -23.37
CA VAL A 167 21.01 1.01 -23.98
C VAL A 167 20.80 -0.13 -22.97
N GLU A 168 21.85 -0.54 -22.27
CA GLU A 168 21.79 -1.62 -21.28
C GLU A 168 20.81 -1.29 -20.13
N MET A 169 20.87 -0.06 -19.62
CA MET A 169 19.96 0.39 -18.57
C MET A 169 18.49 0.41 -19.05
N VAL A 170 18.23 1.01 -20.21
CA VAL A 170 16.86 1.06 -20.76
C VAL A 170 16.35 -0.33 -21.07
N THR A 171 17.20 -1.21 -21.62
CA THR A 171 16.86 -2.62 -21.88
C THR A 171 16.42 -3.32 -20.60
N THR A 172 17.18 -3.14 -19.51
CA THR A 172 16.85 -3.71 -18.21
C THR A 172 15.48 -3.23 -17.73
N TYR A 173 15.21 -1.94 -17.82
CA TYR A 173 13.93 -1.37 -17.38
C TYR A 173 12.76 -1.88 -18.22
N VAL A 174 12.90 -1.90 -19.55
CA VAL A 174 11.86 -2.39 -20.45
C VAL A 174 11.57 -3.87 -20.20
N ASN A 175 12.60 -4.69 -20.02
CA ASN A 175 12.44 -6.12 -19.73
C ASN A 175 11.65 -6.31 -18.43
N GLU A 176 12.10 -5.69 -17.36
CA GLU A 176 11.46 -5.81 -16.05
C GLU A 176 10.01 -5.32 -16.06
N MET A 177 9.73 -4.23 -16.78
CA MET A 177 8.36 -3.73 -16.90
C MET A 177 7.45 -4.67 -17.70
N LEU A 178 7.97 -5.37 -18.69
CA LEU A 178 7.20 -6.30 -19.52
C LEU A 178 7.04 -7.67 -18.86
N ASP A 179 8.09 -8.16 -18.19
CA ASP A 179 8.11 -9.51 -17.61
C ASP A 179 7.33 -9.61 -16.29
N ASN A 180 7.17 -8.51 -15.55
CA ASN A 180 6.68 -8.51 -14.17
C ASN A 180 5.21 -8.10 -13.99
N GLY A 181 4.36 -8.22 -15.01
CA GLY A 181 2.92 -7.95 -14.89
C GLY A 181 2.57 -6.49 -14.54
N GLU A 182 1.77 -6.27 -13.50
CA GLU A 182 1.38 -4.93 -13.05
C GLU A 182 2.54 -4.23 -12.34
N ALA A 183 2.93 -3.06 -12.83
CA ALA A 183 3.89 -2.18 -12.20
C ALA A 183 3.18 -1.01 -11.51
N SER A 184 3.61 -0.69 -10.30
CA SER A 184 3.16 0.48 -9.55
C SER A 184 4.21 1.58 -9.62
N ILE A 185 3.77 2.84 -9.76
CA ILE A 185 4.67 3.98 -9.59
C ILE A 185 4.87 4.27 -8.11
N ARG A 186 6.13 4.39 -7.69
CA ARG A 186 6.54 4.59 -6.29
C ARG A 186 7.24 5.93 -6.11
N LEU A 187 6.84 6.69 -5.06
CA LEU A 187 7.57 7.85 -4.59
C LEU A 187 8.86 7.43 -3.87
N LEU A 188 9.97 8.06 -4.23
CA LEU A 188 11.27 7.86 -3.56
C LEU A 188 11.50 8.89 -2.44
N SER A 189 12.53 8.66 -1.61
CA SER A 189 12.99 9.63 -0.62
C SER A 189 13.78 10.77 -1.26
N GLU A 190 13.98 11.86 -0.52
CA GLU A 190 14.63 13.09 -1.02
C GLU A 190 16.12 12.92 -1.38
N ALA A 191 16.75 11.81 -0.96
CA ALA A 191 18.19 11.56 -1.15
C ALA A 191 18.61 11.19 -2.58
N ALA A 192 17.72 11.27 -3.57
CA ALA A 192 17.92 10.70 -4.91
C ALA A 192 18.82 11.52 -5.86
N GLY A 193 19.38 12.68 -5.48
CA GLY A 193 20.36 13.41 -6.29
C GLY A 193 19.99 14.88 -6.64
N ASP A 194 20.81 15.51 -7.49
CA ASP A 194 20.53 16.87 -7.99
C ASP A 194 19.52 16.87 -9.15
N LYS A 195 18.87 18.02 -9.37
CA LYS A 195 17.84 18.17 -10.40
C LYS A 195 18.31 17.78 -11.80
N SER A 196 19.52 18.15 -12.17
CA SER A 196 20.01 18.00 -13.55
C SER A 196 20.10 16.56 -14.00
N SER A 197 20.39 15.66 -13.04
CA SER A 197 20.53 14.24 -13.27
C SER A 197 19.26 13.45 -12.92
N MET A 198 18.43 13.98 -12.02
CA MET A 198 17.16 13.34 -11.63
C MET A 198 16.09 13.46 -12.72
N HIS A 199 15.96 14.63 -13.34
CA HIS A 199 14.94 14.93 -14.34
C HIS A 199 14.90 13.90 -15.49
N PRO A 200 16.03 13.60 -16.19
CA PRO A 200 16.00 12.61 -17.26
C PRO A 200 15.60 11.21 -16.79
N VAL A 201 16.02 10.82 -15.59
CA VAL A 201 15.65 9.50 -15.01
C VAL A 201 14.16 9.46 -14.68
N ASN A 202 13.62 10.49 -14.02
CA ASN A 202 12.18 10.61 -13.76
C ASN A 202 11.36 10.55 -15.05
N VAL A 203 11.74 11.34 -16.05
CA VAL A 203 11.04 11.36 -17.34
C VAL A 203 11.09 9.99 -17.99
N THR A 204 12.22 9.29 -17.93
CA THR A 204 12.34 7.92 -18.47
C THR A 204 11.38 6.95 -17.78
N ILE A 205 11.37 6.91 -16.44
CA ILE A 205 10.52 6.01 -15.67
C ILE A 205 9.04 6.25 -15.99
N ILE A 206 8.61 7.52 -15.94
CA ILE A 206 7.20 7.88 -16.17
C ILE A 206 6.82 7.62 -17.64
N ALA A 207 7.69 7.94 -18.60
CA ALA A 207 7.43 7.72 -20.02
C ALA A 207 7.31 6.24 -20.36
N LEU A 208 8.17 5.37 -19.83
CA LEU A 208 8.09 3.93 -20.02
C LEU A 208 6.81 3.34 -19.42
N LEU A 209 6.41 3.75 -18.22
CA LEU A 209 5.15 3.32 -17.61
C LEU A 209 3.95 3.77 -18.46
N LEU A 210 3.97 5.01 -18.96
CA LEU A 210 2.90 5.53 -19.82
C LEU A 210 2.86 4.81 -21.18
N GLY A 211 4.02 4.58 -21.80
CA GLY A 211 4.13 3.83 -23.05
C GLY A 211 3.57 2.40 -22.90
N LYS A 212 3.92 1.71 -21.80
CA LYS A 212 3.34 0.40 -21.46
C LYS A 212 1.82 0.48 -21.30
N ALA A 213 1.31 1.47 -20.56
CA ALA A 213 -0.12 1.67 -20.35
C ALA A 213 -0.88 1.99 -21.65
N MET A 214 -0.20 2.53 -22.66
CA MET A 214 -0.72 2.78 -24.01
C MET A 214 -0.54 1.60 -24.98
N GLY A 215 0.05 0.49 -24.51
CA GLY A 215 0.21 -0.73 -25.31
C GLY A 215 1.36 -0.70 -26.32
N MET A 216 2.38 0.14 -26.10
CA MET A 216 3.56 0.20 -26.97
C MET A 216 4.31 -1.14 -26.96
N SER A 217 4.80 -1.53 -28.12
CA SER A 217 5.65 -2.71 -28.27
C SER A 217 7.00 -2.55 -27.55
N ARG A 218 7.70 -3.66 -27.33
CA ARG A 218 9.06 -3.65 -26.76
C ARG A 218 10.01 -2.71 -27.51
N SER A 219 9.99 -2.73 -28.85
CA SER A 219 10.84 -1.86 -29.66
C SER A 219 10.52 -0.39 -29.46
N GLU A 220 9.22 -0.03 -29.45
CA GLU A 220 8.78 1.34 -29.21
C GLU A 220 9.12 1.81 -27.79
N LEU A 221 9.01 0.93 -26.78
CA LEU A 221 9.44 1.25 -25.42
C LEU A 221 10.95 1.47 -25.32
N MET A 222 11.76 0.69 -26.05
CA MET A 222 13.20 0.92 -26.12
C MET A 222 13.52 2.28 -26.71
N ASP A 223 12.91 2.65 -27.81
CA ASP A 223 13.10 3.95 -28.47
C ASP A 223 12.62 5.10 -27.59
N LEU A 224 11.44 4.96 -26.94
CA LEU A 224 10.90 5.93 -26.01
C LEU A 224 11.81 6.10 -24.78
N GLY A 225 12.31 5.01 -24.20
CA GLY A 225 13.18 5.03 -23.04
C GLY A 225 14.51 5.72 -23.33
N MET A 226 15.13 5.40 -24.48
CA MET A 226 16.36 6.07 -24.94
C MET A 226 16.14 7.54 -25.20
N ALA A 227 15.02 7.91 -25.88
CA ALA A 227 14.69 9.29 -26.14
C ALA A 227 14.43 10.05 -24.83
N ALA A 228 13.68 9.47 -23.90
CA ALA A 228 13.38 10.07 -22.59
C ALA A 228 14.65 10.30 -21.75
N TYR A 229 15.59 9.36 -21.77
CA TYR A 229 16.83 9.46 -21.01
C TYR A 229 17.78 10.51 -21.60
N LEU A 230 17.77 10.71 -22.91
CA LEU A 230 18.73 11.56 -23.63
C LEU A 230 18.10 12.86 -24.19
N HIS A 231 16.80 13.13 -23.95
CA HIS A 231 16.09 14.27 -24.56
C HIS A 231 16.78 15.62 -24.33
N ASP A 232 17.36 15.79 -23.16
CA ASP A 232 18.01 17.02 -22.70
C ASP A 232 19.55 17.02 -22.90
N ILE A 233 20.13 16.02 -23.57
CA ILE A 233 21.58 15.89 -23.68
C ILE A 233 22.25 17.09 -24.36
N GLY A 234 21.52 17.77 -25.23
CA GLY A 234 21.99 18.99 -25.90
C GLY A 234 22.28 20.16 -24.95
N LYS A 235 21.75 20.13 -23.74
CA LYS A 235 22.00 21.14 -22.71
C LYS A 235 23.47 21.23 -22.30
N VAL A 236 24.25 20.17 -22.55
CA VAL A 236 25.71 20.18 -22.32
C VAL A 236 26.43 21.25 -23.15
N LYS A 237 25.87 21.65 -24.30
CA LYS A 237 26.38 22.66 -25.19
C LYS A 237 25.92 24.08 -24.85
N LEU A 238 24.94 24.22 -23.96
CA LEU A 238 24.44 25.53 -23.59
C LEU A 238 25.28 26.20 -22.50
N PRO A 239 25.44 27.53 -22.53
CA PRO A 239 25.96 28.26 -21.39
C PRO A 239 25.15 28.01 -20.11
N ASP A 240 25.83 27.95 -18.96
CA ASP A 240 25.20 27.63 -17.67
C ASP A 240 23.99 28.52 -17.35
N ARG A 241 24.05 29.80 -17.72
CA ARG A 241 22.99 30.79 -17.49
C ARG A 241 21.65 30.41 -18.15
N VAL A 242 21.65 29.71 -19.27
CA VAL A 242 20.43 29.37 -20.03
C VAL A 242 20.17 27.87 -20.09
N ARG A 243 20.96 27.06 -19.37
CA ARG A 243 20.80 25.60 -19.35
C ARG A 243 19.47 25.16 -18.75
N TRP A 244 18.94 25.95 -17.85
CA TRP A 244 17.67 25.68 -17.18
C TRP A 244 16.68 26.80 -17.43
N LEU A 245 15.49 26.44 -17.92
CA LEU A 245 14.42 27.39 -18.20
C LEU A 245 14.02 28.14 -16.92
N GLU A 246 13.99 29.47 -17.02
CA GLU A 246 13.54 30.41 -15.99
C GLU A 246 12.45 31.32 -16.53
N ASP A 247 11.52 31.74 -15.64
CA ASP A 247 10.37 32.57 -16.00
C ASP A 247 10.76 33.97 -16.50
N ASN A 248 11.97 34.42 -16.15
CA ASN A 248 12.49 35.75 -16.49
C ASN A 248 13.47 35.78 -17.69
N PHE A 249 13.51 34.70 -18.50
CA PHE A 249 14.32 34.71 -19.71
C PHE A 249 13.88 35.84 -20.66
N SER A 250 14.85 36.61 -21.15
CA SER A 250 14.66 37.46 -22.33
C SER A 250 14.35 36.58 -23.56
N SER A 251 13.76 37.17 -24.58
CA SER A 251 13.51 36.47 -25.85
C SER A 251 14.78 35.88 -26.48
N ALA A 252 15.94 36.51 -26.25
CA ALA A 252 17.24 36.02 -26.73
C ALA A 252 17.68 34.77 -25.93
N GLU A 253 17.56 34.79 -24.60
CA GLU A 253 17.87 33.66 -23.72
C GLU A 253 16.96 32.49 -23.98
N TYR A 254 15.66 32.74 -24.20
CA TYR A 254 14.72 31.72 -24.56
C TYR A 254 15.05 31.04 -25.89
N ARG A 255 15.43 31.83 -26.93
CA ARG A 255 15.89 31.24 -28.20
C ARG A 255 17.16 30.39 -28.01
N LEU A 256 18.13 30.90 -27.23
CA LEU A 256 19.34 30.14 -26.92
C LEU A 256 19.03 28.83 -26.14
N TYR A 257 18.09 28.88 -25.20
CA TYR A 257 17.61 27.68 -24.53
C TYR A 257 17.02 26.67 -25.52
N GLN A 258 16.23 27.11 -26.50
CA GLN A 258 15.61 26.21 -27.49
C GLN A 258 16.65 25.46 -28.35
N GLU A 259 17.87 26.00 -28.49
CA GLU A 259 18.94 25.37 -29.27
C GLU A 259 19.37 24.00 -28.70
N HIS A 260 19.10 23.70 -27.41
CA HIS A 260 19.43 22.37 -26.87
C HIS A 260 18.78 21.24 -27.65
N VAL A 261 17.63 21.45 -28.28
CA VAL A 261 16.97 20.43 -29.11
C VAL A 261 17.85 20.11 -30.33
N ALA A 262 18.25 21.11 -31.08
CA ALA A 262 19.13 20.92 -32.26
C ALA A 262 20.50 20.36 -31.88
N GLN A 263 21.08 20.87 -30.77
CA GLN A 263 22.35 20.34 -30.23
C GLN A 263 22.20 18.87 -29.80
N GLY A 264 21.05 18.51 -29.17
CA GLY A 264 20.72 17.15 -28.79
C GLY A 264 20.65 16.20 -29.97
N ILE A 265 20.02 16.63 -31.08
CA ILE A 265 19.99 15.83 -32.32
C ILE A 265 21.39 15.65 -32.91
N THR A 266 22.23 16.71 -32.90
CA THR A 266 23.62 16.63 -33.37
C THR A 266 24.42 15.62 -32.55
N ILE A 267 24.33 15.67 -31.23
CA ILE A 267 24.96 14.73 -30.32
C ILE A 267 24.41 13.32 -30.52
N GLY A 268 23.07 13.18 -30.60
CA GLY A 268 22.41 11.88 -30.79
C GLY A 268 22.82 11.18 -32.08
N ARG A 269 23.04 11.92 -33.16
CA ARG A 269 23.63 11.38 -34.41
C ARG A 269 25.06 10.91 -34.20
N ALA A 270 25.86 11.64 -33.46
CA ALA A 270 27.23 11.24 -33.11
C ALA A 270 27.25 10.01 -32.19
N MET A 271 26.23 9.84 -31.36
CA MET A 271 25.99 8.64 -30.53
C MET A 271 25.47 7.44 -31.32
N ASP A 272 25.18 7.59 -32.61
CA ASP A 272 24.60 6.55 -33.49
C ASP A 272 23.19 6.09 -33.06
N LEU A 273 22.38 7.06 -32.51
CA LEU A 273 21.00 6.80 -32.13
C LEU A 273 20.13 6.58 -33.37
N ASN A 274 19.18 5.65 -33.29
CA ASN A 274 18.27 5.35 -34.38
C ASN A 274 17.27 6.50 -34.68
N PRO A 275 16.71 6.58 -35.90
CA PRO A 275 15.83 7.66 -36.28
C PRO A 275 14.60 7.86 -35.39
N PRO A 276 13.89 6.81 -34.88
CA PRO A 276 12.78 6.97 -33.95
C PRO A 276 13.16 7.70 -32.65
N VAL A 277 14.34 7.36 -32.06
CA VAL A 277 14.86 8.04 -30.86
C VAL A 277 15.14 9.52 -31.15
N LEU A 278 15.84 9.81 -32.24
CA LEU A 278 16.13 11.19 -32.65
C LEU A 278 14.85 12.00 -32.89
N LEU A 279 13.85 11.40 -33.51
CA LEU A 279 12.56 12.04 -33.76
C LEU A 279 11.83 12.36 -32.45
N ALA A 280 11.80 11.43 -31.50
CA ALA A 280 11.20 11.68 -30.19
C ALA A 280 11.94 12.77 -29.41
N MET A 281 13.29 12.78 -29.45
CA MET A 281 14.10 13.85 -28.88
C MET A 281 13.84 15.20 -29.55
N LEU A 282 13.64 15.22 -30.87
CA LEU A 282 13.30 16.47 -31.61
C LEU A 282 11.97 17.04 -31.16
N HIS A 283 11.00 16.19 -30.81
CA HIS A 283 9.62 16.58 -30.55
C HIS A 283 9.29 16.77 -29.07
N HIS A 284 10.23 16.63 -28.12
CA HIS A 284 9.93 16.63 -26.68
C HIS A 284 9.45 17.98 -26.13
N HIS A 285 9.56 19.06 -26.90
CA HIS A 285 9.00 20.38 -26.61
C HIS A 285 7.91 20.80 -27.59
N GLU A 286 7.53 19.95 -28.53
CA GLU A 286 6.40 20.21 -29.41
C GLU A 286 5.08 20.04 -28.64
N MET A 287 4.08 20.84 -29.00
CA MET A 287 2.75 20.81 -28.40
C MET A 287 1.68 20.53 -29.46
N ALA A 288 0.68 19.72 -29.13
CA ALA A 288 -0.35 19.31 -30.10
C ALA A 288 -1.14 20.49 -30.70
N ASP A 289 -1.21 21.63 -30.01
CA ASP A 289 -1.82 22.88 -30.49
C ASP A 289 -0.88 23.73 -31.38
N GLY A 290 0.35 23.30 -31.59
CA GLY A 290 1.38 24.04 -32.35
C GLY A 290 2.05 25.17 -31.59
N SER A 291 1.84 25.31 -30.29
CA SER A 291 2.51 26.31 -29.44
C SER A 291 3.92 25.90 -29.02
N GLY A 292 4.35 24.71 -29.38
CA GLY A 292 5.67 24.15 -29.05
C GLY A 292 6.81 24.63 -29.93
N PHE A 293 7.96 24.01 -29.81
CA PHE A 293 9.18 24.24 -30.60
C PHE A 293 9.97 22.94 -30.79
N PRO A 294 10.86 22.83 -31.77
CA PRO A 294 11.35 23.92 -32.68
C PRO A 294 10.47 24.09 -33.93
N SER A 295 9.69 23.08 -34.35
CA SER A 295 9.02 23.07 -35.65
C SER A 295 7.55 23.50 -35.60
N ARG A 296 6.98 23.68 -34.38
CA ARG A 296 5.59 24.04 -34.12
C ARG A 296 4.59 23.07 -34.77
N LEU A 297 4.90 21.79 -34.64
CA LEU A 297 4.07 20.70 -35.16
C LEU A 297 2.71 20.67 -34.49
N ARG A 298 1.71 20.12 -35.20
CA ARG A 298 0.34 20.02 -34.70
C ARG A 298 -0.18 18.58 -34.82
N GLY A 299 -0.96 18.18 -33.83
CA GLY A 299 -1.77 16.96 -33.87
C GLY A 299 -0.97 15.74 -34.30
N ASP A 300 -1.38 15.14 -35.43
CA ASP A 300 -0.82 13.88 -35.91
C ASP A 300 0.58 13.96 -36.50
N ALA A 301 1.10 15.16 -36.76
CA ALA A 301 2.51 15.33 -37.14
C ALA A 301 3.48 14.98 -36.02
N LEU A 302 3.01 14.89 -34.76
CA LEU A 302 3.78 14.43 -33.62
C LEU A 302 3.74 12.89 -33.57
N GLY A 303 4.88 12.24 -33.62
CA GLY A 303 4.96 10.79 -33.39
C GLY A 303 4.57 10.39 -31.95
N GLY A 304 4.11 9.14 -31.76
CA GLY A 304 3.61 8.66 -30.46
C GLY A 304 4.58 8.87 -29.29
N SER A 305 5.87 8.55 -29.46
CA SER A 305 6.91 8.77 -28.45
C SER A 305 7.12 10.25 -28.13
N GLY A 306 7.06 11.15 -29.14
CA GLY A 306 7.14 12.59 -28.96
C GLY A 306 6.00 13.16 -28.12
N ARG A 307 4.75 12.69 -28.37
CA ARG A 307 3.55 13.08 -27.60
C ARG A 307 3.66 12.69 -26.13
N ILE A 308 4.12 11.46 -25.84
CA ILE A 308 4.36 10.98 -24.48
C ILE A 308 5.43 11.83 -23.81
N LEU A 309 6.55 12.01 -24.49
CA LEU A 309 7.71 12.69 -23.94
C LEU A 309 7.42 14.18 -23.62
N ALA A 310 6.71 14.89 -24.50
CA ALA A 310 6.31 16.27 -24.26
C ALA A 310 5.41 16.42 -23.00
N LEU A 311 4.45 15.51 -22.82
CA LEU A 311 3.56 15.50 -21.66
C LEU A 311 4.32 15.22 -20.36
N VAL A 312 5.12 14.17 -20.35
CA VAL A 312 5.87 13.73 -19.16
C VAL A 312 6.93 14.75 -18.76
N ASN A 313 7.67 15.28 -19.74
CA ASN A 313 8.65 16.34 -19.52
C ASN A 313 7.98 17.59 -18.91
N ARG A 314 6.81 18.01 -19.40
CA ARG A 314 6.08 19.13 -18.82
C ARG A 314 5.64 18.85 -17.39
N TYR A 315 5.10 17.67 -17.12
CA TYR A 315 4.67 17.28 -15.79
C TYR A 315 5.82 17.30 -14.78
N ASP A 316 6.96 16.70 -15.14
CA ASP A 316 8.12 16.66 -14.23
C ASP A 316 8.69 18.06 -13.98
N ASN A 317 8.74 18.92 -15.00
CA ASN A 317 9.17 20.32 -14.84
C ASN A 317 8.22 21.16 -13.95
N LEU A 318 6.94 20.84 -13.88
CA LEU A 318 6.00 21.48 -12.95
C LEU A 318 6.23 21.01 -11.51
N CYS A 319 6.51 19.72 -11.30
CA CYS A 319 6.81 19.16 -9.98
C CYS A 319 8.22 19.51 -9.49
N ASN A 320 9.18 19.59 -10.42
CA ASN A 320 10.61 19.80 -10.16
C ASN A 320 11.19 20.99 -10.92
N PRO A 321 10.67 22.23 -10.76
CA PRO A 321 11.20 23.40 -11.45
C PRO A 321 12.63 23.74 -11.00
N SER A 322 13.30 24.63 -11.73
CA SER A 322 14.65 25.11 -11.38
C SER A 322 14.66 25.82 -10.03
N ARG A 323 13.61 26.60 -9.75
CA ARG A 323 13.39 27.29 -8.48
C ARG A 323 12.45 26.43 -7.60
N PRO A 324 12.92 25.87 -6.49
CA PRO A 324 12.08 25.01 -5.64
C PRO A 324 10.78 25.68 -5.16
N GLY A 325 10.80 27.00 -4.93
CA GLY A 325 9.61 27.75 -4.51
C GLY A 325 8.48 27.83 -5.54
N ALA A 326 8.76 27.51 -6.81
CA ALA A 326 7.75 27.44 -7.88
C ALA A 326 7.20 26.04 -8.10
N ALA A 327 7.62 25.04 -7.29
CA ALA A 327 7.19 23.66 -7.44
C ALA A 327 5.71 23.52 -7.12
N LEU A 328 5.01 22.82 -8.00
CA LEU A 328 3.64 22.36 -7.76
C LEU A 328 3.66 20.96 -7.12
N THR A 329 2.70 20.72 -6.26
CA THR A 329 2.47 19.34 -5.82
C THR A 329 2.07 18.47 -7.03
N PRO A 330 2.31 17.15 -7.01
CA PRO A 330 1.93 16.25 -8.10
C PRO A 330 0.46 16.39 -8.52
N HIS A 331 -0.44 16.54 -7.54
CA HIS A 331 -1.86 16.77 -7.81
C HIS A 331 -2.13 18.14 -8.49
N GLU A 332 -1.48 19.22 -8.02
CA GLU A 332 -1.62 20.55 -8.65
C GLU A 332 -1.07 20.55 -10.08
N ALA A 333 0.09 19.91 -10.32
CA ALA A 333 0.68 19.80 -11.65
C ALA A 333 -0.26 19.07 -12.63
N LEU A 334 -0.82 17.91 -12.19
CA LEU A 334 -1.77 17.16 -13.01
C LEU A 334 -3.06 17.94 -13.26
N SER A 335 -3.59 18.59 -12.22
CA SER A 335 -4.79 19.44 -12.33
C SER A 335 -4.59 20.62 -13.27
N LEU A 336 -3.43 21.28 -13.22
CA LEU A 336 -3.06 22.38 -14.10
C LEU A 336 -2.99 21.92 -15.58
N ILE A 337 -2.33 20.78 -15.83
CA ILE A 337 -2.26 20.20 -17.19
C ILE A 337 -3.65 19.91 -17.71
N PHE A 338 -4.50 19.27 -16.92
CA PHE A 338 -5.86 18.91 -17.33
C PHE A 338 -6.76 20.15 -17.54
N ALA A 339 -6.75 21.09 -16.59
CA ALA A 339 -7.67 22.23 -16.62
C ALA A 339 -7.28 23.31 -17.64
N GLN A 340 -5.97 23.59 -17.79
CA GLN A 340 -5.51 24.73 -18.57
C GLN A 340 -4.72 24.33 -19.83
N PHE A 341 -4.04 23.19 -19.81
CA PHE A 341 -3.12 22.81 -20.88
C PHE A 341 -3.57 21.59 -21.68
N LYS A 342 -4.80 21.08 -21.47
CA LYS A 342 -5.26 19.88 -22.17
C LYS A 342 -5.16 19.94 -23.70
N ALA A 343 -5.36 21.13 -24.28
CA ALA A 343 -5.26 21.32 -25.73
C ALA A 343 -3.81 21.22 -26.27
N ARG A 344 -2.82 21.35 -25.41
CA ARG A 344 -1.40 21.26 -25.75
C ARG A 344 -0.91 19.84 -25.88
N PHE A 345 -1.66 18.87 -25.36
CA PHE A 345 -1.25 17.47 -25.32
C PHE A 345 -2.21 16.58 -26.09
N ASP A 346 -1.70 15.45 -26.57
CA ASP A 346 -2.52 14.42 -27.18
C ASP A 346 -3.56 13.90 -26.17
N ALA A 347 -4.82 13.83 -26.59
CA ALA A 347 -5.92 13.50 -25.69
C ALA A 347 -5.83 12.04 -25.17
N SER A 348 -5.35 11.10 -25.99
CA SER A 348 -5.20 9.70 -25.61
C SER A 348 -4.04 9.52 -24.62
N ALA A 349 -2.90 10.16 -24.89
CA ALA A 349 -1.75 10.17 -23.98
C ALA A 349 -2.10 10.83 -22.65
N LEU A 350 -2.80 11.97 -22.64
CA LEU A 350 -3.22 12.64 -21.42
C LEU A 350 -4.22 11.79 -20.62
N SER A 351 -5.18 11.16 -21.28
CA SER A 351 -6.14 10.26 -20.63
C SER A 351 -5.45 9.04 -20.01
N ALA A 352 -4.51 8.42 -20.72
CA ALA A 352 -3.71 7.32 -20.21
C ALA A 352 -2.82 7.74 -19.04
N PHE A 353 -2.21 8.94 -19.13
CA PHE A 353 -1.39 9.53 -18.08
C PHE A 353 -2.17 9.75 -16.78
N ILE A 354 -3.37 10.34 -16.86
CA ILE A 354 -4.24 10.55 -15.70
C ILE A 354 -4.65 9.22 -15.07
N ARG A 355 -4.98 8.21 -15.87
CA ARG A 355 -5.30 6.88 -15.34
C ARG A 355 -4.10 6.22 -14.67
N MET A 356 -2.92 6.35 -15.25
CA MET A 356 -1.69 5.77 -14.73
C MET A 356 -1.24 6.44 -13.41
N MET A 357 -1.25 7.77 -13.38
CA MET A 357 -0.82 8.55 -12.21
C MET A 357 -1.86 8.61 -11.10
N GLY A 358 -3.13 8.33 -11.42
CA GLY A 358 -4.27 8.54 -10.53
C GLY A 358 -4.62 10.02 -10.34
N VAL A 359 -5.76 10.28 -9.71
CA VAL A 359 -6.19 11.65 -9.38
C VAL A 359 -5.26 12.29 -8.35
N TYR A 360 -4.70 11.47 -7.47
CA TYR A 360 -3.73 11.87 -6.46
C TYR A 360 -2.41 11.14 -6.71
N PRO A 361 -1.52 11.69 -7.57
CA PRO A 361 -0.25 11.05 -7.88
C PRO A 361 0.65 10.88 -6.63
N PRO A 362 1.61 9.95 -6.64
CA PRO A 362 2.56 9.79 -5.54
C PRO A 362 3.27 11.12 -5.23
N GLY A 363 3.43 11.44 -3.96
CA GLY A 363 3.91 12.74 -3.47
C GLY A 363 2.80 13.75 -3.15
N SER A 364 1.54 13.48 -3.54
CA SER A 364 0.41 14.32 -3.14
C SER A 364 0.12 14.19 -1.66
N VAL A 365 -0.01 15.32 -0.97
CA VAL A 365 -0.51 15.39 0.40
C VAL A 365 -2.03 15.39 0.36
N VAL A 366 -2.65 14.56 1.19
CA VAL A 366 -4.09 14.34 1.18
C VAL A 366 -4.69 14.39 2.58
N GLN A 367 -5.97 14.78 2.65
CA GLN A 367 -6.82 14.60 3.81
C GLN A 367 -7.88 13.55 3.49
N LEU A 368 -8.01 12.56 4.36
CA LEU A 368 -9.01 11.52 4.24
C LEU A 368 -10.38 12.02 4.72
N ILE A 369 -11.43 11.24 4.47
CA ILE A 369 -12.81 11.56 4.91
C ILE A 369 -12.99 11.49 6.44
N ASP A 370 -12.10 10.80 7.15
CA ASP A 370 -12.00 10.71 8.60
C ASP A 370 -11.07 11.77 9.23
N ASP A 371 -10.74 12.80 8.44
CA ASP A 371 -9.90 13.94 8.80
C ASP A 371 -8.41 13.67 9.03
N ARG A 372 -7.94 12.42 8.90
CA ARG A 372 -6.50 12.11 8.97
C ARG A 372 -5.75 12.67 7.77
N TYR A 373 -4.51 13.05 8.00
CA TYR A 373 -3.59 13.51 6.94
C TYR A 373 -2.71 12.36 6.47
N GLY A 374 -2.38 12.39 5.19
CA GLY A 374 -1.49 11.39 4.60
C GLY A 374 -0.71 11.91 3.40
N ILE A 375 0.26 11.13 2.98
CA ILE A 375 1.00 11.31 1.72
C ILE A 375 0.79 10.07 0.85
N VAL A 376 0.47 10.29 -0.42
CA VAL A 376 0.39 9.21 -1.41
C VAL A 376 1.81 8.74 -1.73
N VAL A 377 2.07 7.46 -1.56
CA VAL A 377 3.40 6.87 -1.80
C VAL A 377 3.46 5.97 -3.02
N SER A 378 2.33 5.41 -3.44
CA SER A 378 2.27 4.56 -4.62
C SER A 378 0.88 4.54 -5.23
N VAL A 379 0.81 4.40 -6.55
CA VAL A 379 -0.46 4.24 -7.30
C VAL A 379 -0.33 3.02 -8.21
N ASN A 380 -1.34 2.17 -8.20
CA ASN A 380 -1.52 1.12 -9.18
C ASN A 380 -2.34 1.65 -10.36
N SER A 381 -1.82 1.53 -11.57
CA SER A 381 -2.49 2.02 -12.79
C SER A 381 -3.84 1.34 -13.08
N SER A 382 -4.05 0.12 -12.58
CA SER A 382 -5.33 -0.57 -12.68
C SER A 382 -6.41 0.00 -11.75
N ARG A 383 -6.01 0.77 -10.70
CA ARG A 383 -6.88 1.28 -9.62
C ARG A 383 -6.54 2.71 -9.22
N PRO A 384 -6.70 3.66 -10.13
CA PRO A 384 -6.18 5.04 -9.99
C PRO A 384 -6.84 5.86 -8.89
N LEU A 385 -8.01 5.44 -8.37
CA LEU A 385 -8.74 6.14 -7.30
C LEU A 385 -8.46 5.59 -5.89
N LYS A 386 -7.68 4.51 -5.80
CA LYS A 386 -7.37 3.83 -4.55
C LYS A 386 -5.85 3.72 -4.37
N PRO A 387 -5.17 4.85 -4.13
CA PRO A 387 -3.73 4.85 -3.94
C PRO A 387 -3.32 4.22 -2.61
N ARG A 388 -2.03 3.91 -2.49
CA ARG A 388 -1.39 3.55 -1.24
C ARG A 388 -0.86 4.79 -0.55
N VAL A 389 -1.15 4.94 0.72
CA VAL A 389 -0.83 6.14 1.50
C VAL A 389 -0.07 5.79 2.78
N ILE A 390 0.79 6.68 3.25
CA ILE A 390 1.25 6.72 4.63
C ILE A 390 0.41 7.77 5.36
N LEU A 391 -0.18 7.40 6.49
CA LEU A 391 -1.00 8.29 7.30
C LEU A 391 -0.20 8.84 8.47
N TYR A 392 -0.50 10.07 8.86
CA TYR A 392 -0.04 10.64 10.11
C TYR A 392 -0.83 10.03 11.27
N GLU A 393 -0.14 9.31 12.13
CA GLU A 393 -0.66 8.68 13.34
C GLU A 393 0.20 9.10 14.55
N PRO A 394 -0.31 9.96 15.45
CA PRO A 394 0.49 10.53 16.55
C PRO A 394 1.10 9.47 17.48
N GLY A 395 0.46 8.31 17.62
CA GLY A 395 0.90 7.21 18.47
C GLY A 395 1.89 6.24 17.83
N VAL A 396 2.22 6.41 16.54
CA VAL A 396 3.10 5.50 15.79
C VAL A 396 4.36 6.25 15.38
N PRO A 397 5.56 5.77 15.70
CA PRO A 397 6.80 6.38 15.20
C PRO A 397 6.85 6.38 13.68
N LYS A 398 7.37 7.45 13.08
CA LYS A 398 7.44 7.62 11.62
C LYS A 398 8.07 6.43 10.87
N HIS A 399 9.13 5.84 11.43
CA HIS A 399 9.81 4.69 10.83
C HIS A 399 9.02 3.38 10.94
N GLU A 400 7.96 3.36 11.74
CA GLU A 400 7.03 2.24 11.87
C GLU A 400 5.72 2.46 11.10
N ALA A 401 5.62 3.55 10.34
CA ALA A 401 4.43 3.86 9.55
C ALA A 401 4.25 2.84 8.41
N LEU A 402 3.19 2.07 8.47
CA LEU A 402 2.83 1.15 7.40
C LEU A 402 2.13 1.89 6.26
N ILE A 403 2.38 1.42 5.05
CA ILE A 403 1.65 1.84 3.87
C ILE A 403 0.25 1.21 3.93
N LEU A 404 -0.77 2.07 3.95
CA LEU A 404 -2.17 1.68 3.87
C LEU A 404 -2.62 1.66 2.40
N ASP A 405 -3.10 0.51 1.95
CA ASP A 405 -3.76 0.37 0.66
C ASP A 405 -5.24 0.76 0.79
N LEU A 406 -5.63 1.88 0.19
CA LEU A 406 -7.03 2.36 0.27
C LEU A 406 -8.02 1.45 -0.45
N GLU A 407 -7.57 0.53 -1.28
CA GLU A 407 -8.43 -0.51 -1.84
C GLU A 407 -8.91 -1.50 -0.78
N LYS A 408 -7.99 -1.89 0.12
CA LYS A 408 -8.29 -2.81 1.23
C LYS A 408 -9.04 -2.13 2.39
N ALA A 409 -9.23 -0.81 2.31
CA ALA A 409 -9.94 0.00 3.29
C ALA A 409 -11.11 0.77 2.61
N PRO A 410 -12.17 0.09 2.15
CA PRO A 410 -13.24 0.70 1.35
C PRO A 410 -14.02 1.80 2.09
N HIS A 411 -14.00 1.76 3.43
CA HIS A 411 -14.59 2.78 4.30
C HIS A 411 -13.75 4.08 4.35
N LEU A 412 -12.52 4.05 3.83
CA LEU A 412 -11.65 5.22 3.74
C LEU A 412 -11.63 5.75 2.30
N GLY A 413 -11.61 7.07 2.20
CA GLY A 413 -11.51 7.79 0.93
C GLY A 413 -10.72 9.07 1.11
N ILE A 414 -10.23 9.63 0.01
CA ILE A 414 -9.56 10.92 0.02
C ILE A 414 -10.63 12.00 -0.14
N ARG A 415 -10.69 12.95 0.82
CA ARG A 415 -11.57 14.12 0.77
C ARG A 415 -11.01 15.20 -0.15
N ARG A 416 -9.72 15.49 -0.06
CA ARG A 416 -9.03 16.52 -0.85
C ARG A 416 -7.51 16.38 -0.81
N SER A 417 -6.84 17.01 -1.78
CA SER A 417 -5.41 17.27 -1.73
C SER A 417 -5.13 18.60 -1.01
N LEU A 418 -3.96 18.71 -0.42
CA LEU A 418 -3.49 19.87 0.33
C LEU A 418 -2.09 20.27 -0.14
N LYS A 419 -1.76 21.56 0.00
CA LYS A 419 -0.35 21.99 -0.05
C LYS A 419 0.35 21.57 1.24
N PRO A 420 1.63 21.17 1.20
CA PRO A 420 2.41 20.85 2.41
C PRO A 420 2.32 21.91 3.51
N ALA A 421 2.35 23.20 3.12
CA ALA A 421 2.26 24.33 4.04
C ALA A 421 0.92 24.40 4.82
N ASN A 422 -0.11 23.69 4.39
CA ASN A 422 -1.41 23.66 5.05
C ASN A 422 -1.55 22.50 6.03
N LEU A 423 -0.49 21.69 6.21
CA LEU A 423 -0.47 20.63 7.23
C LEU A 423 -0.23 21.23 8.64
N PRO A 424 -0.82 20.65 9.68
CA PRO A 424 -0.36 20.90 11.05
C PRO A 424 1.15 20.57 11.18
N PRO A 425 1.93 21.34 11.99
CA PRO A 425 3.38 21.15 12.09
C PRO A 425 3.82 19.70 12.39
N ALA A 426 3.13 19.02 13.30
CA ALA A 426 3.44 17.64 13.65
C ALA A 426 3.18 16.67 12.47
N ALA A 427 2.12 16.88 11.68
CA ALA A 427 1.84 16.09 10.50
C ALA A 427 2.83 16.39 9.36
N LEU A 428 3.25 17.67 9.22
CA LEU A 428 4.26 18.08 8.25
C LEU A 428 5.61 17.39 8.51
N ASP A 429 6.08 17.40 9.76
CA ASP A 429 7.32 16.74 10.17
C ASP A 429 7.23 15.22 9.96
N TYR A 430 6.13 14.62 10.38
CA TYR A 430 5.90 13.18 10.27
C TYR A 430 5.86 12.71 8.82
N LEU A 431 5.02 13.32 7.98
CA LEU A 431 4.83 12.93 6.59
C LEU A 431 6.00 13.36 5.70
N SER A 432 6.72 14.41 6.10
CA SER A 432 7.87 14.98 5.39
C SER A 432 7.66 15.02 3.88
N PRO A 433 6.71 15.83 3.38
CA PRO A 433 6.47 15.96 1.95
C PRO A 433 7.75 16.37 1.21
N ARG A 434 8.03 15.72 0.09
CA ARG A 434 9.28 15.89 -0.64
C ARG A 434 9.35 17.26 -1.30
N GLN A 435 10.49 17.92 -1.20
CA GLN A 435 10.77 19.17 -1.96
C GLN A 435 11.02 18.87 -3.43
N ARG A 436 11.56 17.70 -3.74
CA ARG A 436 11.74 17.18 -5.09
C ARG A 436 11.07 15.84 -5.22
N ILE A 437 10.34 15.67 -6.30
CA ILE A 437 9.59 14.45 -6.57
C ILE A 437 10.43 13.54 -7.46
N ALA A 438 10.77 12.37 -6.95
CA ALA A 438 11.44 11.32 -7.69
C ALA A 438 10.60 10.05 -7.67
N TYR A 439 10.53 9.37 -8.81
CA TYR A 439 9.75 8.17 -9.00
C TYR A 439 10.58 6.99 -9.45
N PHE A 440 10.15 5.82 -9.05
CA PHE A 440 10.60 4.58 -9.64
C PHE A 440 9.42 3.61 -9.80
N PHE A 441 9.60 2.53 -10.53
CA PHE A 441 8.58 1.50 -10.59
C PHE A 441 8.91 0.36 -9.61
N GLU A 442 7.88 -0.17 -8.97
CA GLU A 442 7.96 -1.39 -8.17
C GLU A 442 6.97 -2.42 -8.73
N GLN A 443 7.28 -3.70 -8.54
CA GLN A 443 6.32 -4.75 -8.82
C GLN A 443 5.11 -4.59 -7.90
N ALA A 444 3.90 -4.77 -8.44
CA ALA A 444 2.72 -4.88 -7.60
C ALA A 444 2.88 -6.13 -6.74
N ILE A 445 3.11 -5.97 -5.44
CA ILE A 445 3.18 -7.09 -4.50
C ILE A 445 1.75 -7.59 -4.36
N GLU A 446 1.41 -8.68 -5.06
CA GLU A 446 0.24 -9.45 -4.67
C GLU A 446 0.52 -10.02 -3.27
N PRO A 447 -0.40 -9.86 -2.31
CA PRO A 447 -0.26 -10.58 -1.04
C PRO A 447 -0.25 -12.07 -1.37
N GLU A 448 0.76 -12.79 -0.88
CA GLU A 448 0.73 -14.26 -0.88
C GLU A 448 -0.65 -14.71 -0.40
N LYS A 449 -1.37 -15.43 -1.25
CA LYS A 449 -2.58 -16.12 -0.82
C LYS A 449 -2.15 -17.02 0.34
N PRO A 450 -2.80 -16.95 1.50
CA PRO A 450 -2.51 -17.88 2.57
C PRO A 450 -2.61 -19.29 1.98
N GLY A 451 -1.50 -20.02 2.02
CA GLY A 451 -1.48 -21.41 1.58
C GLY A 451 -2.59 -22.18 2.30
N PRO A 452 -3.17 -23.22 1.69
CA PRO A 452 -4.16 -24.04 2.36
C PRO A 452 -3.55 -24.51 3.67
N VAL A 453 -4.24 -24.21 4.77
CA VAL A 453 -3.91 -24.74 6.10
C VAL A 453 -4.05 -26.26 5.98
N ALA A 454 -2.92 -26.97 6.09
CA ALA A 454 -2.85 -28.43 6.06
C ALA A 454 -3.43 -29.02 7.36
#